data_874765f07d3febee87a3d4fe7c8992c5
#
_entry.id   874765f07d3febee87a3d4fe7c8992c5
#
_cell.length_a   1.000
_cell.length_b   1.000
_cell.length_c   1.000
_cell.angle_alpha   90.00
_cell.angle_beta   90.00
_cell.angle_gamma   90.00
#
_symmetry.space_group_name_H-M   'P 1'
#
loop_
_entity.id
_entity.type
_entity.pdbx_description
1 polymer ?
#
loop_
_entity_poly.entity_id
_entity_poly.type
_entity_poly.pdbx_seq_one_letter_code
_entity_poly.pdbx_strand_id
1 'polypeptide(L)'
;MLDKNIRQSIIALIQREVVPAVGCTEPIAVALCTARATETLGQRPEKITVMLSANILKNAMGVGIPGTGMIGLPIAIALGAIVGRSDYELEVIKDVTPETLEEGKAYVDEKRIDIRLKAGITEKLYIDVVCEAAGSKAEAVISGSHTNFVYISRDGETLLDVKNTGCEDGDNGDPELCMRTVYDFATTTPVDEIAFILKTRQYNLKAAEESVKGNFGHCLGKTIDRPLSHGIFGNSIFSHILSKTASACDARMGGAMIPVMSNSGSGNQGICATNPVAVYAMENENTEEELIRALTLSHLTAIYIKQSLGKLSAVCGCVVASIGSSCGITYLMGGDYNRVCNSVKNMIANLTGMICDGAKPSCSLKIASGVSTALLSSLLAIEGRCVTAVEGIIDDDVDRSIRNLTRIGSETMNQTDEMVLDIMTHKQNC
;
A
#
# COMPACT_ATOMS: atom_id res chain seq x y z
N MET A 1 -17.76 -26.34 -1.05
CA MET A 1 -17.36 -25.52 -2.23
C MET A 1 -18.42 -24.45 -2.45
N LEU A 2 -18.02 -23.19 -2.62
CA LEU A 2 -18.93 -22.08 -2.87
C LEU A 2 -19.57 -22.18 -4.27
N ASP A 3 -20.72 -21.54 -4.44
CA ASP A 3 -21.40 -21.40 -5.74
C ASP A 3 -20.48 -20.76 -6.79
N LYS A 4 -20.64 -21.14 -8.07
CA LYS A 4 -19.77 -20.65 -9.15
C LYS A 4 -19.83 -19.12 -9.31
N ASN A 5 -21.01 -18.53 -9.18
CA ASN A 5 -21.15 -17.07 -9.33
C ASN A 5 -20.45 -16.31 -8.20
N ILE A 6 -20.57 -16.81 -6.97
CA ILE A 6 -19.86 -16.26 -5.80
C ILE A 6 -18.35 -16.38 -6.02
N ARG A 7 -17.85 -17.54 -6.49
CA ARG A 7 -16.42 -17.71 -6.79
C ARG A 7 -15.93 -16.70 -7.84
N GLN A 8 -16.68 -16.52 -8.93
CA GLN A 8 -16.31 -15.58 -9.99
C GLN A 8 -16.29 -14.12 -9.49
N SER A 9 -17.24 -13.72 -8.66
CA SER A 9 -17.24 -12.39 -8.04
C SER A 9 -16.04 -12.18 -7.13
N ILE A 10 -15.66 -13.19 -6.32
CA ILE A 10 -14.46 -13.11 -5.47
C ILE A 10 -13.18 -13.09 -6.31
N ILE A 11 -13.09 -13.88 -7.39
CA ILE A 11 -11.94 -13.85 -8.32
C ILE A 11 -11.80 -12.46 -8.95
N ALA A 12 -12.90 -11.88 -9.43
CA ALA A 12 -12.89 -10.52 -10.00
C ALA A 12 -12.44 -9.47 -8.96
N LEU A 13 -12.90 -9.59 -7.72
CA LEU A 13 -12.46 -8.74 -6.61
C LEU A 13 -10.95 -8.87 -6.36
N ILE A 14 -10.43 -10.09 -6.25
CA ILE A 14 -8.98 -10.29 -6.05
C ILE A 14 -8.18 -9.72 -7.22
N GLN A 15 -8.58 -9.97 -8.46
CA GLN A 15 -7.88 -9.48 -9.66
C GLN A 15 -7.89 -7.96 -9.77
N ARG A 16 -8.92 -7.29 -9.26
CA ARG A 16 -9.00 -5.83 -9.21
C ARG A 16 -8.13 -5.24 -8.09
N GLU A 17 -8.10 -5.87 -6.92
CA GLU A 17 -7.40 -5.35 -5.75
C GLU A 17 -5.92 -5.78 -5.65
N VAL A 18 -5.52 -6.82 -6.38
CA VAL A 18 -4.15 -7.37 -6.38
C VAL A 18 -3.52 -7.15 -7.75
N VAL A 19 -2.88 -6.00 -7.91
CA VAL A 19 -2.33 -5.54 -9.20
C VAL A 19 -0.87 -5.08 -9.07
N PRO A 20 -0.08 -5.14 -10.15
CA PRO A 20 1.28 -4.60 -10.14
C PRO A 20 1.30 -3.09 -9.89
N ALA A 21 2.29 -2.62 -9.13
CA ALA A 21 2.53 -1.20 -8.87
C ALA A 21 4.03 -0.91 -8.79
N VAL A 22 4.49 0.20 -9.36
CA VAL A 22 5.87 0.70 -9.27
C VAL A 22 5.88 1.92 -8.37
N GLY A 23 6.70 1.90 -7.32
CA GLY A 23 6.78 3.01 -6.37
C GLY A 23 5.49 3.22 -5.55
N CYS A 24 5.29 4.43 -5.05
CA CYS A 24 4.09 4.84 -4.34
C CYS A 24 3.15 5.59 -5.28
N THR A 25 1.88 5.23 -5.27
CA THR A 25 0.87 5.78 -6.20
C THR A 25 0.57 7.26 -5.96
N GLU A 26 0.63 7.71 -4.71
CA GLU A 26 0.27 9.07 -4.34
C GLU A 26 1.19 10.14 -4.96
N PRO A 27 2.53 10.08 -4.85
CA PRO A 27 3.38 11.08 -5.50
C PRO A 27 3.34 10.96 -7.04
N ILE A 28 3.10 9.77 -7.57
CA ILE A 28 2.96 9.56 -9.02
C ILE A 28 1.64 10.17 -9.52
N ALA A 29 0.56 10.08 -8.77
CA ALA A 29 -0.69 10.77 -9.12
C ALA A 29 -0.55 12.29 -9.07
N VAL A 30 0.26 12.83 -8.14
CA VAL A 30 0.59 14.27 -8.13
C VAL A 30 1.43 14.65 -9.37
N ALA A 31 2.41 13.83 -9.75
CA ALA A 31 3.16 14.03 -10.99
C ALA A 31 2.26 13.96 -12.22
N LEU A 32 1.30 13.03 -12.27
CA LEU A 32 0.31 12.89 -13.34
C LEU A 32 -0.59 14.13 -13.44
N CYS A 33 -1.07 14.64 -12.32
CA CYS A 33 -1.87 15.85 -12.28
C CYS A 33 -1.06 17.06 -12.78
N THR A 34 0.23 17.13 -12.39
CA THR A 34 1.16 18.17 -12.84
C THR A 34 1.44 18.08 -14.34
N ALA A 35 1.65 16.87 -14.86
CA ALA A 35 1.84 16.64 -16.30
C ALA A 35 0.62 17.13 -17.09
N ARG A 36 -0.59 16.78 -16.67
CA ARG A 36 -1.82 17.22 -17.32
C ARG A 36 -1.98 18.75 -17.28
N ALA A 37 -1.73 19.37 -16.15
CA ALA A 37 -1.80 20.84 -16.04
C ALA A 37 -0.75 21.53 -16.95
N THR A 38 0.48 20.97 -17.02
CA THR A 38 1.56 21.45 -17.90
C THR A 38 1.23 21.30 -19.39
N GLU A 39 0.72 20.14 -19.80
CA GLU A 39 0.24 19.88 -21.16
C GLU A 39 -0.87 20.86 -21.55
N THR A 40 -1.81 21.11 -20.64
CA THR A 40 -2.90 22.06 -20.82
C THR A 40 -2.38 23.51 -20.95
N LEU A 41 -1.37 23.90 -20.15
CA LEU A 41 -0.70 25.19 -20.25
C LEU A 41 0.02 25.36 -21.60
N GLY A 42 0.57 24.27 -22.15
CA GLY A 42 1.26 24.25 -23.45
C GLY A 42 2.71 24.74 -23.41
N GLN A 43 3.24 25.00 -22.23
CA GLN A 43 4.62 25.42 -22.00
C GLN A 43 5.11 25.05 -20.60
N ARG A 44 6.43 25.11 -20.38
CA ARG A 44 7.02 24.81 -19.06
C ARG A 44 6.54 25.84 -18.00
N PRO A 45 6.00 25.41 -16.87
CA PRO A 45 5.54 26.32 -15.83
C PRO A 45 6.69 27.12 -15.20
N GLU A 46 6.45 28.41 -14.96
CA GLU A 46 7.32 29.27 -14.15
C GLU A 46 6.99 29.13 -12.66
N LYS A 47 5.73 28.78 -12.34
CA LYS A 47 5.25 28.53 -11.00
C LYS A 47 4.24 27.39 -10.99
N ILE A 48 4.33 26.51 -9.99
CA ILE A 48 3.38 25.43 -9.76
C ILE A 48 2.85 25.54 -8.34
N THR A 49 1.53 25.61 -8.19
CA THR A 49 0.85 25.53 -6.89
C THR A 49 0.09 24.22 -6.82
N VAL A 50 0.33 23.44 -5.77
CA VAL A 50 -0.26 22.11 -5.57
C VAL A 50 -1.03 22.10 -4.26
N MET A 51 -2.33 21.80 -4.32
CA MET A 51 -3.20 21.69 -3.16
C MET A 51 -3.65 20.23 -3.01
N LEU A 52 -3.40 19.64 -1.86
CA LEU A 52 -3.57 18.20 -1.61
C LEU A 52 -4.48 17.95 -0.41
N SER A 53 -5.24 16.85 -0.48
CA SER A 53 -5.86 16.29 0.73
C SER A 53 -4.81 15.83 1.74
N ALA A 54 -5.20 15.79 3.00
CA ALA A 54 -4.35 15.36 4.11
C ALA A 54 -3.70 13.98 3.85
N ASN A 55 -4.46 13.04 3.33
CA ASN A 55 -3.97 11.69 3.08
C ASN A 55 -2.96 11.62 1.93
N ILE A 56 -3.19 12.33 0.83
CA ILE A 56 -2.22 12.41 -0.28
C ILE A 56 -0.93 13.06 0.20
N LEU A 57 -1.00 14.20 0.88
CA LEU A 57 0.17 14.88 1.42
C LEU A 57 0.96 13.97 2.36
N LYS A 58 0.30 13.36 3.35
CA LYS A 58 0.90 12.43 4.31
C LYS A 58 1.65 11.27 3.65
N ASN A 59 1.05 10.66 2.61
CA ASN A 59 1.61 9.47 1.97
C ASN A 59 2.68 9.78 0.90
N ALA A 60 2.72 11.01 0.39
CA ALA A 60 3.65 11.39 -0.67
C ALA A 60 4.91 12.13 -0.18
N MET A 61 4.89 12.71 1.05
CA MET A 61 5.98 13.55 1.56
C MET A 61 7.31 12.82 1.75
N GLY A 62 7.30 11.56 2.16
CA GLY A 62 8.47 10.87 2.69
C GLY A 62 8.94 9.67 1.89
N VAL A 63 8.37 9.40 0.72
CA VAL A 63 8.66 8.19 -0.07
C VAL A 63 9.64 8.48 -1.21
N GLY A 64 10.50 7.50 -1.53
CA GLY A 64 11.41 7.55 -2.66
C GLY A 64 10.65 7.59 -4.00
N ILE A 65 11.06 8.49 -4.88
CA ILE A 65 10.51 8.60 -6.22
C ILE A 65 11.30 7.68 -7.15
N PRO A 66 10.61 6.78 -7.88
CA PRO A 66 11.27 5.76 -8.68
C PRO A 66 12.30 6.32 -9.66
N GLY A 67 13.49 5.71 -9.67
CA GLY A 67 14.58 6.06 -10.60
C GLY A 67 15.33 7.35 -10.29
N THR A 68 14.94 8.12 -9.25
CA THR A 68 15.53 9.44 -8.99
C THR A 68 16.58 9.46 -7.88
N GLY A 69 16.57 8.48 -6.99
CA GLY A 69 17.35 8.53 -5.74
C GLY A 69 16.91 9.63 -4.77
N MET A 70 15.80 10.32 -5.06
CA MET A 70 15.27 11.43 -4.26
C MET A 70 13.95 11.04 -3.57
N ILE A 71 13.56 11.81 -2.57
CA ILE A 71 12.39 11.58 -1.73
C ILE A 71 11.41 12.75 -1.88
N GLY A 72 10.11 12.42 -1.91
CA GLY A 72 9.02 13.35 -1.69
C GLY A 72 8.50 14.06 -2.94
N LEU A 73 7.51 14.90 -2.70
CA LEU A 73 6.71 15.56 -3.74
C LEU A 73 7.48 16.51 -4.66
N PRO A 74 8.44 17.34 -4.18
CA PRO A 74 9.04 18.35 -5.04
C PRO A 74 9.64 17.78 -6.33
N ILE A 75 10.39 16.68 -6.24
CA ILE A 75 10.98 16.07 -7.44
C ILE A 75 9.94 15.37 -8.32
N ALA A 76 8.91 14.76 -7.73
CA ALA A 76 7.82 14.16 -8.51
C ALA A 76 7.05 15.21 -9.32
N ILE A 77 6.76 16.38 -8.72
CA ILE A 77 6.11 17.50 -9.37
C ILE A 77 7.01 18.07 -10.48
N ALA A 78 8.30 18.32 -10.19
CA ALA A 78 9.24 18.83 -11.17
C ALA A 78 9.33 17.92 -12.41
N LEU A 79 9.47 16.60 -12.20
CA LEU A 79 9.52 15.62 -13.29
C LEU A 79 8.20 15.51 -14.05
N GLY A 80 7.06 15.61 -13.35
CA GLY A 80 5.74 15.71 -13.99
C GLY A 80 5.65 16.90 -14.95
N ALA A 81 6.24 18.06 -14.58
CA ALA A 81 6.26 19.25 -15.42
C ALA A 81 7.28 19.21 -16.57
N ILE A 82 8.39 18.47 -16.44
CA ILE A 82 9.49 18.46 -17.41
C ILE A 82 9.34 17.37 -18.44
N VAL A 83 9.07 16.15 -18.00
CA VAL A 83 9.03 14.94 -18.84
C VAL A 83 7.70 14.19 -18.77
N GLY A 84 6.81 14.58 -17.85
CA GLY A 84 5.57 13.88 -17.62
C GLY A 84 4.67 13.87 -18.85
N ARG A 85 4.10 12.68 -19.13
CA ARG A 85 3.08 12.49 -20.17
C ARG A 85 1.84 11.90 -19.53
N SER A 86 0.76 12.67 -19.51
CA SER A 86 -0.45 12.28 -18.78
C SER A 86 -1.16 11.06 -19.39
N ASP A 87 -0.93 10.74 -20.65
CA ASP A 87 -1.42 9.53 -21.32
C ASP A 87 -0.77 8.24 -20.80
N TYR A 88 0.34 8.34 -20.06
CA TYR A 88 0.98 7.19 -19.39
C TYR A 88 0.38 6.86 -18.02
N GLU A 89 -0.59 7.62 -17.57
CA GLU A 89 -1.23 7.43 -16.25
C GLU A 89 -0.19 7.29 -15.11
N LEU A 90 -0.23 6.20 -14.34
CA LEU A 90 0.71 5.99 -13.22
C LEU A 90 2.14 5.60 -13.65
N GLU A 91 2.44 5.61 -14.94
CA GLU A 91 3.80 5.53 -15.49
C GLU A 91 4.30 6.90 -16.00
N VAL A 92 3.65 7.98 -15.63
CA VAL A 92 3.83 9.36 -16.14
C VAL A 92 5.28 9.83 -16.23
N ILE A 93 6.17 9.36 -15.37
CA ILE A 93 7.60 9.72 -15.34
C ILE A 93 8.54 8.60 -15.82
N LYS A 94 8.03 7.61 -16.57
CA LYS A 94 8.88 6.48 -17.03
C LYS A 94 10.01 6.87 -17.98
N ASP A 95 9.88 8.00 -18.66
CA ASP A 95 10.86 8.51 -19.62
C ASP A 95 11.96 9.39 -18.98
N VAL A 96 12.08 9.38 -17.64
CA VAL A 96 13.12 10.11 -16.91
C VAL A 96 14.51 9.57 -17.29
N THR A 97 15.39 10.51 -17.71
CA THR A 97 16.80 10.26 -17.97
C THR A 97 17.69 10.95 -16.94
N PRO A 98 19.00 10.63 -16.83
CA PRO A 98 19.91 11.36 -15.95
C PRO A 98 19.89 12.87 -16.19
N GLU A 99 19.81 13.32 -17.45
CA GLU A 99 19.79 14.73 -17.83
C GLU A 99 18.52 15.41 -17.34
N THR A 100 17.33 14.80 -17.58
CA THR A 100 16.06 15.36 -17.12
C THR A 100 15.90 15.31 -15.61
N LEU A 101 16.56 14.35 -14.94
CA LEU A 101 16.62 14.33 -13.48
C LEU A 101 17.43 15.51 -12.92
N GLU A 102 18.60 15.84 -13.50
CA GLU A 102 19.36 17.02 -13.10
C GLU A 102 18.57 18.32 -13.34
N GLU A 103 17.84 18.39 -14.46
CA GLU A 103 16.94 19.51 -14.75
C GLU A 103 15.82 19.60 -13.71
N GLY A 104 15.25 18.47 -13.29
CA GLY A 104 14.26 18.38 -12.22
C GLY A 104 14.79 18.87 -10.88
N LYS A 105 16.04 18.52 -10.52
CA LYS A 105 16.71 19.01 -9.32
C LYS A 105 16.88 20.54 -9.35
N ALA A 106 17.39 21.06 -10.47
CA ALA A 106 17.52 22.51 -10.65
C ALA A 106 16.17 23.23 -10.52
N TYR A 107 15.11 22.66 -11.10
CA TYR A 107 13.76 23.21 -11.00
C TYR A 107 13.24 23.26 -9.54
N VAL A 108 13.55 22.24 -8.73
CA VAL A 108 13.23 22.21 -7.30
C VAL A 108 14.01 23.30 -6.55
N ASP A 109 15.31 23.47 -6.84
CA ASP A 109 16.18 24.44 -6.18
C ASP A 109 15.76 25.89 -6.47
N GLU A 110 15.15 26.15 -7.62
CA GLU A 110 14.59 27.45 -8.00
C GLU A 110 13.33 27.85 -7.21
N LYS A 111 12.84 26.95 -6.32
CA LYS A 111 11.66 27.18 -5.43
C LYS A 111 10.39 27.59 -6.18
N ARG A 112 10.17 27.03 -7.35
CA ARG A 112 9.01 27.28 -8.21
C ARG A 112 7.75 26.51 -7.79
N ILE A 113 7.87 25.58 -6.82
CA ILE A 113 6.81 24.66 -6.38
C ILE A 113 6.33 25.08 -5.00
N ASP A 114 5.02 25.33 -4.88
CA ASP A 114 4.34 25.66 -3.64
C ASP A 114 3.31 24.55 -3.33
N ILE A 115 3.54 23.80 -2.26
CA ILE A 115 2.71 22.65 -1.86
C ILE A 115 1.92 23.04 -0.61
N ARG A 116 0.59 22.89 -0.68
CA ARG A 116 -0.32 23.28 0.39
C ARG A 116 -1.33 22.17 0.71
N LEU A 117 -1.77 22.18 1.96
CA LEU A 117 -2.95 21.40 2.36
C LEU A 117 -4.22 22.10 1.86
N LYS A 118 -5.12 21.39 1.20
CA LYS A 118 -6.44 21.89 0.82
C LYS A 118 -7.36 21.83 2.04
N ALA A 119 -7.75 22.99 2.53
CA ALA A 119 -8.68 23.09 3.66
C ALA A 119 -10.13 22.85 3.20
N GLY A 120 -10.96 22.32 4.10
CA GLY A 120 -12.41 22.22 3.92
C GLY A 120 -12.89 21.13 2.95
N ILE A 121 -12.06 20.14 2.62
CA ILE A 121 -12.45 18.99 1.81
C ILE A 121 -12.60 17.74 2.68
N THR A 122 -13.53 16.88 2.29
CA THR A 122 -13.80 15.58 2.93
C THR A 122 -13.17 14.42 2.16
N GLU A 123 -12.83 14.65 0.89
CA GLU A 123 -12.24 13.66 0.00
C GLU A 123 -10.85 13.25 0.49
N LYS A 124 -10.69 11.96 0.74
CA LYS A 124 -9.41 11.38 1.16
C LYS A 124 -8.35 11.41 0.05
N LEU A 125 -8.79 11.36 -1.22
CA LEU A 125 -7.95 11.47 -2.39
C LEU A 125 -8.37 12.70 -3.20
N TYR A 126 -7.58 13.78 -3.08
CA TYR A 126 -7.77 15.02 -3.82
C TYR A 126 -6.41 15.67 -4.13
N ILE A 127 -6.21 16.01 -5.40
CA ILE A 127 -4.99 16.62 -5.94
C ILE A 127 -5.44 17.73 -6.87
N ASP A 128 -5.00 18.94 -6.63
CA ASP A 128 -5.33 20.12 -7.43
C ASP A 128 -4.02 20.85 -7.77
N VAL A 129 -3.70 20.93 -9.04
CA VAL A 129 -2.45 21.49 -9.54
C VAL A 129 -2.75 22.67 -10.46
N VAL A 130 -2.14 23.80 -10.14
CA VAL A 130 -2.17 25.02 -10.93
C VAL A 130 -0.78 25.31 -11.47
N CYS A 131 -0.65 25.39 -12.79
CA CYS A 131 0.56 25.76 -13.51
C CYS A 131 0.41 27.16 -14.13
N GLU A 132 1.39 28.02 -13.92
CA GLU A 132 1.41 29.41 -14.41
C GLU A 132 2.71 29.69 -15.18
N ALA A 133 2.62 30.33 -16.35
CA ALA A 133 3.76 30.83 -17.11
C ALA A 133 3.32 31.92 -18.11
N ALA A 134 4.14 32.97 -18.30
CA ALA A 134 3.93 34.03 -19.29
C ALA A 134 2.51 34.67 -19.23
N GLY A 135 1.90 34.75 -18.04
CA GLY A 135 0.56 35.30 -17.84
C GLY A 135 -0.60 34.34 -18.13
N SER A 136 -0.32 33.14 -18.61
CA SER A 136 -1.31 32.05 -18.79
C SER A 136 -1.36 31.14 -17.57
N LYS A 137 -2.52 30.54 -17.31
CA LYS A 137 -2.80 29.65 -16.20
C LYS A 137 -3.53 28.41 -16.69
N ALA A 138 -3.10 27.23 -16.21
CA ALA A 138 -3.84 26.00 -16.39
C ALA A 138 -4.00 25.26 -15.05
N GLU A 139 -5.13 24.57 -14.90
CA GLU A 139 -5.47 23.85 -13.69
C GLU A 139 -5.96 22.44 -14.05
N ALA A 140 -5.54 21.46 -13.26
CA ALA A 140 -6.02 20.08 -13.34
C ALA A 140 -6.32 19.56 -11.94
N VAL A 141 -7.41 18.80 -11.80
CA VAL A 141 -7.83 18.20 -10.52
C VAL A 141 -8.07 16.70 -10.71
N ILE A 142 -7.48 15.92 -9.82
CA ILE A 142 -7.75 14.49 -9.65
C ILE A 142 -8.51 14.29 -8.34
N SER A 143 -9.61 13.53 -8.35
CA SER A 143 -10.38 13.20 -7.14
C SER A 143 -10.99 11.79 -7.20
N GLY A 144 -11.11 11.14 -6.03
CA GLY A 144 -11.74 9.82 -5.84
C GLY A 144 -10.83 8.64 -6.19
N SER A 145 -10.08 8.69 -7.30
CA SER A 145 -9.06 7.68 -7.64
C SER A 145 -7.83 8.35 -8.24
N HIS A 146 -6.68 7.66 -8.26
CA HIS A 146 -5.37 8.22 -8.60
C HIS A 146 -5.22 8.72 -10.05
N THR A 147 -6.11 8.32 -10.95
CA THR A 147 -6.09 8.68 -12.39
C THR A 147 -7.36 9.39 -12.85
N ASN A 148 -8.31 9.64 -11.94
CA ASN A 148 -9.61 10.23 -12.29
C ASN A 148 -9.54 11.76 -12.31
N PHE A 149 -9.37 12.34 -13.49
CA PHE A 149 -9.46 13.79 -13.68
C PHE A 149 -10.91 14.26 -13.60
N VAL A 150 -11.21 15.16 -12.69
CA VAL A 150 -12.55 15.71 -12.47
C VAL A 150 -12.71 17.15 -12.98
N TYR A 151 -11.59 17.87 -13.10
CA TYR A 151 -11.59 19.25 -13.60
C TYR A 151 -10.30 19.55 -14.36
N ILE A 152 -10.43 20.26 -15.49
CA ILE A 152 -9.30 20.80 -16.28
C ILE A 152 -9.74 22.16 -16.84
N SER A 153 -8.90 23.18 -16.68
CA SER A 153 -9.15 24.51 -17.26
C SER A 153 -7.87 25.16 -17.79
N ARG A 154 -8.04 26.13 -18.70
CA ARG A 154 -6.97 27.00 -19.20
C ARG A 154 -7.47 28.42 -19.36
N ASP A 155 -6.78 29.38 -18.78
CA ASP A 155 -7.07 30.83 -18.88
C ASP A 155 -8.54 31.20 -18.61
N GLY A 156 -9.19 30.45 -17.70
CA GLY A 156 -10.60 30.60 -17.32
C GLY A 156 -11.59 29.83 -18.22
N GLU A 157 -11.14 29.20 -19.30
CA GLU A 157 -11.96 28.29 -20.09
C GLU A 157 -11.92 26.89 -19.48
N THR A 158 -13.08 26.30 -19.18
CA THR A 158 -13.23 24.95 -18.67
C THR A 158 -13.20 23.94 -19.81
N LEU A 159 -12.23 23.04 -19.78
CA LEU A 159 -12.05 21.96 -20.76
C LEU A 159 -12.68 20.65 -20.29
N LEU A 160 -12.71 20.42 -18.99
CA LEU A 160 -13.35 19.26 -18.34
C LEU A 160 -13.95 19.74 -17.01
N ASP A 161 -15.21 19.44 -16.77
CA ASP A 161 -15.87 19.60 -15.48
C ASP A 161 -16.82 18.41 -15.27
N VAL A 162 -16.28 17.37 -14.65
CA VAL A 162 -17.07 16.21 -14.21
C VAL A 162 -17.47 16.52 -12.79
N LYS A 163 -18.66 17.11 -12.60
CA LYS A 163 -19.23 17.23 -11.26
C LYS A 163 -19.11 15.88 -10.60
N ASN A 164 -18.48 15.85 -9.45
CA ASN A 164 -18.46 14.65 -8.61
C ASN A 164 -19.92 14.23 -8.37
N THR A 165 -20.45 13.43 -9.27
CA THR A 165 -21.57 12.56 -8.94
C THR A 165 -20.93 11.62 -7.95
N GLY A 166 -21.12 11.96 -6.64
CA GLY A 166 -20.44 11.27 -5.54
C GLY A 166 -20.32 9.80 -5.84
N CYS A 167 -19.16 9.40 -6.34
CA CYS A 167 -18.70 8.08 -6.10
C CYS A 167 -18.32 8.09 -4.61
N GLU A 168 -19.33 8.12 -3.75
CA GLU A 168 -19.27 7.28 -2.57
C GLU A 168 -18.61 6.00 -3.05
N ASP A 169 -17.73 5.39 -2.26
CA ASP A 169 -17.27 4.01 -2.50
C ASP A 169 -18.55 3.20 -2.79
N GLY A 170 -19.02 3.32 -4.05
CA GLY A 170 -20.33 2.83 -4.47
C GLY A 170 -20.23 1.33 -4.32
N ASP A 171 -21.28 0.76 -3.82
CA ASP A 171 -21.55 -0.67 -3.89
C ASP A 171 -21.20 -1.15 -5.31
N ASN A 172 -19.92 -1.52 -5.50
CA ASN A 172 -19.38 -2.04 -6.77
C ASN A 172 -19.97 -3.43 -7.06
N GLY A 173 -21.02 -3.84 -6.36
CA GLY A 173 -21.55 -5.19 -6.39
C GLY A 173 -20.54 -6.20 -5.82
N ASP A 174 -19.63 -5.74 -4.97
CA ASP A 174 -18.63 -6.58 -4.33
C ASP A 174 -19.30 -7.62 -3.43
N PRO A 175 -18.81 -8.86 -3.45
CA PRO A 175 -19.35 -9.89 -2.58
C PRO A 175 -19.16 -9.49 -1.11
N GLU A 176 -20.20 -9.66 -0.32
CA GLU A 176 -20.11 -9.52 1.13
C GLU A 176 -19.27 -10.67 1.68
N LEU A 177 -18.12 -10.32 2.29
CA LEU A 177 -17.18 -11.29 2.83
C LEU A 177 -17.34 -11.44 4.34
N CYS A 178 -17.05 -12.65 4.81
CA CYS A 178 -16.78 -12.98 6.21
C CYS A 178 -15.63 -13.97 6.26
N MET A 179 -15.00 -14.17 7.41
CA MET A 179 -13.85 -15.09 7.53
C MET A 179 -14.17 -16.51 7.07
N ARG A 180 -15.42 -16.96 7.26
CA ARG A 180 -15.84 -18.28 6.78
C ARG A 180 -15.82 -18.34 5.25
N THR A 181 -16.39 -17.35 4.57
CA THR A 181 -16.38 -17.27 3.10
C THR A 181 -14.96 -17.17 2.56
N VAL A 182 -14.10 -16.35 3.19
CA VAL A 182 -12.68 -16.21 2.83
C VAL A 182 -11.94 -17.56 2.93
N TYR A 183 -12.10 -18.26 4.04
CA TYR A 183 -11.46 -19.55 4.26
C TYR A 183 -11.98 -20.63 3.29
N ASP A 184 -13.29 -20.77 3.17
CA ASP A 184 -13.90 -21.77 2.28
C ASP A 184 -13.53 -21.50 0.82
N PHE A 185 -13.49 -20.23 0.39
CA PHE A 185 -13.03 -19.86 -0.95
C PHE A 185 -11.58 -20.32 -1.19
N ALA A 186 -10.65 -19.95 -0.31
CA ALA A 186 -9.24 -20.26 -0.48
C ALA A 186 -8.95 -21.78 -0.47
N THR A 187 -9.68 -22.53 0.36
CA THR A 187 -9.40 -23.94 0.59
C THR A 187 -10.17 -24.91 -0.30
N THR A 188 -11.31 -24.49 -0.90
CA THR A 188 -12.18 -25.40 -1.66
C THR A 188 -12.35 -25.01 -3.14
N THR A 189 -11.91 -23.82 -3.57
CA THR A 189 -11.95 -23.42 -4.98
C THR A 189 -10.99 -24.29 -5.80
N PRO A 190 -11.35 -24.70 -7.05
CA PRO A 190 -10.42 -25.33 -7.96
C PRO A 190 -9.12 -24.53 -8.11
N VAL A 191 -7.98 -25.19 -8.02
CA VAL A 191 -6.65 -24.53 -7.96
C VAL A 191 -6.38 -23.72 -9.24
N ASP A 192 -6.79 -24.22 -10.38
CA ASP A 192 -6.65 -23.55 -11.69
C ASP A 192 -7.38 -22.20 -11.76
N GLU A 193 -8.52 -22.06 -11.04
CA GLU A 193 -9.26 -20.81 -10.98
C GLU A 193 -8.50 -19.72 -10.18
N ILE A 194 -7.61 -20.09 -9.25
CA ILE A 194 -6.90 -19.18 -8.33
C ILE A 194 -5.38 -19.17 -8.49
N ALA A 195 -4.82 -19.97 -9.39
CA ALA A 195 -3.37 -20.07 -9.61
C ALA A 195 -2.71 -18.74 -10.04
N PHE A 196 -3.49 -17.80 -10.56
CA PHE A 196 -2.99 -16.46 -10.90
C PHE A 196 -2.36 -15.73 -9.72
N ILE A 197 -2.70 -16.09 -8.48
CA ILE A 197 -2.16 -15.49 -7.26
C ILE A 197 -0.64 -15.71 -7.13
N LEU A 198 -0.07 -16.73 -7.78
CA LEU A 198 1.37 -16.97 -7.81
C LEU A 198 2.19 -15.81 -8.38
N LYS A 199 1.58 -14.95 -9.21
CA LYS A 199 2.23 -13.73 -9.69
C LYS A 199 2.68 -12.84 -8.54
N THR A 200 1.96 -12.84 -7.41
CA THR A 200 2.34 -12.04 -6.23
C THR A 200 3.71 -12.45 -5.70
N ARG A 201 3.97 -13.76 -5.59
CA ARG A 201 5.29 -14.30 -5.22
C ARG A 201 6.37 -13.86 -6.19
N GLN A 202 6.11 -13.98 -7.51
CA GLN A 202 7.11 -13.65 -8.53
C GLN A 202 7.57 -12.19 -8.44
N TYR A 203 6.63 -11.25 -8.31
CA TYR A 203 6.92 -9.82 -8.21
C TYR A 203 7.58 -9.46 -6.89
N ASN A 204 7.03 -9.92 -5.77
CA ASN A 204 7.41 -9.43 -4.45
C ASN A 204 8.73 -10.06 -3.95
N LEU A 205 9.04 -11.32 -4.30
CA LEU A 205 10.35 -11.88 -4.02
C LEU A 205 11.43 -11.28 -4.92
N LYS A 206 11.12 -11.00 -6.20
CA LYS A 206 12.06 -10.30 -7.08
C LYS A 206 12.43 -8.91 -6.53
N ALA A 207 11.48 -8.19 -5.96
CA ALA A 207 11.76 -6.92 -5.31
C ALA A 207 12.70 -7.07 -4.11
N ALA A 208 12.56 -8.15 -3.32
CA ALA A 208 13.49 -8.46 -2.24
C ALA A 208 14.91 -8.77 -2.76
N GLU A 209 15.02 -9.52 -3.85
CA GLU A 209 16.31 -9.85 -4.49
C GLU A 209 17.02 -8.62 -5.06
N GLU A 210 16.29 -7.72 -5.71
CA GLU A 210 16.85 -6.48 -6.23
C GLU A 210 17.31 -5.53 -5.10
N SER A 211 16.60 -5.52 -3.98
CA SER A 211 16.99 -4.71 -2.81
C SER A 211 18.39 -4.99 -2.31
N VAL A 212 18.84 -6.26 -2.37
CA VAL A 212 20.18 -6.63 -1.90
C VAL A 212 21.30 -6.15 -2.81
N LYS A 213 21.00 -5.83 -4.08
CA LYS A 213 21.97 -5.28 -5.04
C LYS A 213 22.27 -3.79 -4.83
N GLY A 214 21.36 -3.05 -4.19
CA GLY A 214 21.48 -1.61 -3.91
C GLY A 214 21.43 -1.27 -2.42
N ASN A 215 21.46 0.00 -2.08
CA ASN A 215 21.24 0.51 -0.73
C ASN A 215 19.93 1.29 -0.72
N PHE A 216 18.82 0.58 -0.55
CA PHE A 216 17.49 1.16 -0.54
C PHE A 216 16.97 1.31 0.90
N GLY A 217 16.25 2.41 1.14
CA GLY A 217 15.61 2.67 2.42
C GLY A 217 16.61 2.62 3.59
N HIS A 218 16.24 1.90 4.63
CA HIS A 218 17.10 1.68 5.80
C HIS A 218 17.96 0.42 5.70
N CYS A 219 17.91 -0.31 4.59
CA CYS A 219 18.59 -1.59 4.42
C CYS A 219 18.28 -2.61 5.53
N LEU A 220 17.07 -2.56 6.10
CA LEU A 220 16.68 -3.41 7.22
C LEU A 220 16.76 -4.88 6.85
N GLY A 221 16.26 -5.25 5.66
CA GLY A 221 16.32 -6.64 5.19
C GLY A 221 17.76 -7.16 5.11
N LYS A 222 18.70 -6.37 4.55
CA LYS A 222 20.12 -6.68 4.53
C LYS A 222 20.71 -6.78 5.93
N THR A 223 20.28 -5.93 6.84
CA THR A 223 20.76 -5.92 8.22
C THR A 223 20.36 -7.21 8.94
N ILE A 224 19.13 -7.69 8.72
CA ILE A 224 18.64 -8.95 9.31
C ILE A 224 19.42 -10.17 8.76
N ASP A 225 19.88 -10.11 7.51
CA ASP A 225 20.59 -11.21 6.84
C ASP A 225 22.11 -11.23 7.12
N ARG A 226 22.62 -10.37 8.02
CA ARG A 226 24.03 -10.34 8.40
C ARG A 226 24.39 -11.38 9.46
N PRO A 227 25.66 -11.86 9.50
CA PRO A 227 26.10 -12.81 10.52
C PRO A 227 25.83 -12.39 11.97
N LEU A 228 25.95 -11.09 12.27
CA LEU A 228 25.63 -10.56 13.61
C LEU A 228 24.16 -10.78 13.96
N SER A 229 23.26 -10.56 13.01
CA SER A 229 21.82 -10.74 13.22
C SER A 229 21.46 -12.22 13.30
N HIS A 230 22.15 -13.07 12.56
CA HIS A 230 22.03 -14.52 12.70
C HIS A 230 22.46 -15.02 14.09
N GLY A 231 23.39 -14.36 14.75
CA GLY A 231 23.74 -14.62 16.15
C GLY A 231 22.59 -14.32 17.14
N ILE A 232 21.65 -13.45 16.75
CA ILE A 232 20.50 -13.03 17.59
C ILE A 232 19.24 -13.83 17.22
N PHE A 233 18.91 -13.92 15.94
CA PHE A 233 17.67 -14.52 15.43
C PHE A 233 17.82 -15.96 14.94
N GLY A 234 19.06 -16.45 14.81
CA GLY A 234 19.37 -17.67 14.07
C GLY A 234 19.31 -17.46 12.56
N ASN A 235 19.93 -18.36 11.79
CA ASN A 235 19.69 -18.52 10.37
C ASN A 235 18.49 -19.48 10.21
N SER A 236 17.29 -18.95 10.19
CA SER A 236 16.04 -19.69 10.36
C SER A 236 14.93 -19.11 9.46
N ILE A 237 13.87 -19.89 9.28
CA ILE A 237 12.65 -19.44 8.57
C ILE A 237 12.19 -18.05 9.09
N PHE A 238 12.28 -17.82 10.40
CA PHE A 238 11.92 -16.55 11.01
C PHE A 238 12.75 -15.38 10.46
N SER A 239 14.08 -15.50 10.49
CA SER A 239 14.99 -14.45 10.00
C SER A 239 14.86 -14.24 8.49
N HIS A 240 14.65 -15.32 7.71
CA HIS A 240 14.48 -15.24 6.27
C HIS A 240 13.18 -14.55 5.87
N ILE A 241 12.07 -14.86 6.54
CA ILE A 241 10.79 -14.17 6.35
C ILE A 241 10.94 -12.67 6.61
N LEU A 242 11.54 -12.29 7.74
CA LEU A 242 11.77 -10.89 8.09
C LEU A 242 12.66 -10.19 7.06
N SER A 243 13.81 -10.81 6.72
CA SER A 243 14.77 -10.24 5.76
C SER A 243 14.13 -10.03 4.39
N LYS A 244 13.51 -11.05 3.79
CA LYS A 244 12.92 -10.96 2.46
C LYS A 244 11.75 -9.98 2.40
N THR A 245 10.93 -9.91 3.45
CA THR A 245 9.78 -9.00 3.49
C THR A 245 10.25 -7.54 3.68
N ALA A 246 11.17 -7.29 4.59
CA ALA A 246 11.75 -5.97 4.80
C ALA A 246 12.55 -5.50 3.58
N SER A 247 13.33 -6.37 2.92
CA SER A 247 14.08 -6.03 1.70
C SER A 247 13.17 -5.54 0.56
N ALA A 248 12.05 -6.22 0.29
CA ALA A 248 11.12 -5.78 -0.73
C ALA A 248 10.52 -4.40 -0.41
N CYS A 249 10.23 -4.14 0.87
CA CYS A 249 9.77 -2.84 1.32
C CYS A 249 10.87 -1.76 1.24
N ASP A 250 12.10 -2.08 1.63
CA ASP A 250 13.26 -1.17 1.50
C ASP A 250 13.44 -0.75 0.04
N ALA A 251 13.40 -1.69 -0.92
CA ALA A 251 13.48 -1.40 -2.35
C ALA A 251 12.36 -0.44 -2.78
N ARG A 252 11.11 -0.79 -2.48
CA ARG A 252 9.95 0.00 -2.89
C ARG A 252 9.95 1.40 -2.30
N MET A 253 10.18 1.51 -1.00
CA MET A 253 10.14 2.80 -0.29
C MET A 253 11.39 3.66 -0.55
N GLY A 254 12.48 3.03 -0.95
CA GLY A 254 13.72 3.69 -1.38
C GLY A 254 13.71 4.11 -2.85
N GLY A 255 12.62 3.92 -3.59
CA GLY A 255 12.50 4.37 -4.98
C GLY A 255 13.15 3.46 -6.02
N ALA A 256 13.28 2.16 -5.75
CA ALA A 256 13.72 1.21 -6.76
C ALA A 256 12.71 1.14 -7.93
N MET A 257 13.23 1.12 -9.17
CA MET A 257 12.44 0.95 -10.39
C MET A 257 12.07 -0.52 -10.58
N ILE A 258 11.30 -1.07 -9.64
CA ILE A 258 10.86 -2.45 -9.67
C ILE A 258 9.39 -2.56 -9.30
N PRO A 259 8.58 -3.29 -10.10
CA PRO A 259 7.19 -3.51 -9.75
C PRO A 259 7.07 -4.49 -8.58
N VAL A 260 6.12 -4.21 -7.70
CA VAL A 260 5.62 -5.13 -6.69
C VAL A 260 4.15 -5.41 -6.93
N MET A 261 3.66 -6.58 -6.52
CA MET A 261 2.24 -6.82 -6.51
C MET A 261 1.63 -6.16 -5.27
N SER A 262 0.66 -5.28 -5.49
CA SER A 262 -0.05 -4.57 -4.43
C SER A 262 -1.21 -5.40 -3.86
N ASN A 263 -1.85 -4.88 -2.82
CA ASN A 263 -3.14 -5.33 -2.32
C ASN A 263 -3.91 -4.10 -1.83
N SER A 264 -5.17 -3.95 -2.25
CA SER A 264 -6.05 -2.83 -1.88
C SER A 264 -5.37 -1.46 -2.02
N GLY A 265 -4.69 -1.24 -3.15
CA GLY A 265 -4.03 0.02 -3.48
C GLY A 265 -2.67 0.25 -2.80
N SER A 266 -2.13 -0.69 -2.02
CA SER A 266 -0.83 -0.54 -1.35
C SER A 266 0.15 -1.66 -1.70
N GLY A 267 1.31 -1.30 -2.29
CA GLY A 267 2.39 -2.25 -2.56
C GLY A 267 2.97 -2.85 -1.28
N ASN A 268 3.08 -2.09 -0.20
CA ASN A 268 3.54 -2.61 1.09
C ASN A 268 2.57 -3.65 1.68
N GLN A 269 1.26 -3.48 1.49
CA GLN A 269 0.29 -4.51 1.88
C GLN A 269 0.47 -5.78 1.03
N GLY A 270 0.64 -5.64 -0.28
CA GLY A 270 0.90 -6.78 -1.15
C GLY A 270 2.19 -7.53 -0.78
N ILE A 271 3.29 -6.83 -0.50
CA ILE A 271 4.55 -7.41 0.00
C ILE A 271 4.30 -8.18 1.31
N CYS A 272 3.60 -7.57 2.26
CA CYS A 272 3.35 -8.13 3.57
C CYS A 272 2.39 -9.33 3.53
N ALA A 273 1.42 -9.33 2.62
CA ALA A 273 0.51 -10.47 2.42
C ALA A 273 1.18 -11.63 1.65
N THR A 274 2.23 -11.35 0.86
CA THR A 274 2.87 -12.34 -0.02
C THR A 274 4.11 -12.98 0.60
N ASN A 275 5.15 -12.15 0.91
CA ASN A 275 6.49 -12.66 1.17
C ASN A 275 6.58 -13.58 2.38
N PRO A 276 5.90 -13.31 3.52
CA PRO A 276 5.93 -14.21 4.67
C PRO A 276 5.41 -15.60 4.33
N VAL A 277 4.29 -15.64 3.60
CA VAL A 277 3.63 -16.89 3.19
C VAL A 277 4.50 -17.65 2.17
N ALA A 278 5.04 -16.93 1.17
CA ALA A 278 5.86 -17.53 0.13
C ALA A 278 7.19 -18.08 0.67
N VAL A 279 7.87 -17.33 1.54
CA VAL A 279 9.14 -17.78 2.15
C VAL A 279 8.89 -18.95 3.07
N TYR A 280 7.83 -18.91 3.91
CA TYR A 280 7.47 -20.03 4.76
C TYR A 280 7.23 -21.31 3.95
N ALA A 281 6.40 -21.22 2.90
CA ALA A 281 6.09 -22.38 2.06
C ALA A 281 7.31 -22.97 1.38
N MET A 282 8.24 -22.12 0.90
CA MET A 282 9.47 -22.57 0.23
C MET A 282 10.41 -23.31 1.18
N GLU A 283 10.58 -22.82 2.41
CA GLU A 283 11.50 -23.42 3.38
C GLU A 283 10.91 -24.60 4.15
N ASN A 284 9.58 -24.67 4.23
CA ASN A 284 8.86 -25.78 4.84
C ASN A 284 8.45 -26.86 3.82
N GLU A 285 8.94 -26.74 2.56
CA GLU A 285 8.68 -27.68 1.47
C GLU A 285 7.19 -27.95 1.19
N ASN A 286 6.34 -26.93 1.40
CA ASN A 286 4.92 -27.03 1.06
C ASN A 286 4.72 -27.13 -0.45
N THR A 287 3.67 -27.83 -0.87
CA THR A 287 3.31 -27.98 -2.28
C THR A 287 2.89 -26.67 -2.91
N GLU A 288 2.94 -26.59 -4.26
CA GLU A 288 2.48 -25.40 -4.98
C GLU A 288 0.97 -25.14 -4.75
N GLU A 289 0.16 -26.20 -4.66
CA GLU A 289 -1.25 -26.06 -4.32
C GLU A 289 -1.46 -25.43 -2.94
N GLU A 290 -0.74 -25.92 -1.92
CA GLU A 290 -0.80 -25.32 -0.57
C GLU A 290 -0.39 -23.85 -0.59
N LEU A 291 0.65 -23.50 -1.33
CA LEU A 291 1.10 -22.13 -1.50
C LEU A 291 0.02 -21.25 -2.19
N ILE A 292 -0.60 -21.73 -3.28
CA ILE A 292 -1.68 -21.02 -3.97
C ILE A 292 -2.83 -20.74 -3.00
N ARG A 293 -3.27 -21.74 -2.25
CA ARG A 293 -4.35 -21.60 -1.26
C ARG A 293 -3.98 -20.65 -0.13
N ALA A 294 -2.77 -20.76 0.40
CA ALA A 294 -2.27 -19.88 1.47
C ALA A 294 -2.13 -18.41 1.03
N LEU A 295 -1.62 -18.16 -0.18
CA LEU A 295 -1.56 -16.79 -0.75
C LEU A 295 -2.96 -16.24 -0.99
N THR A 296 -3.88 -17.04 -1.52
CA THR A 296 -5.27 -16.65 -1.71
C THR A 296 -5.93 -16.28 -0.39
N LEU A 297 -5.76 -17.10 0.64
CA LEU A 297 -6.26 -16.87 1.99
C LEU A 297 -5.69 -15.56 2.58
N SER A 298 -4.38 -15.37 2.45
CA SER A 298 -3.70 -14.17 2.94
C SER A 298 -4.20 -12.89 2.27
N HIS A 299 -4.23 -12.87 0.94
CA HIS A 299 -4.64 -11.70 0.18
C HIS A 299 -6.12 -11.37 0.35
N LEU A 300 -6.99 -12.38 0.33
CA LEU A 300 -8.43 -12.18 0.48
C LEU A 300 -8.81 -11.76 1.90
N THR A 301 -8.11 -12.25 2.94
CA THR A 301 -8.28 -11.76 4.32
C THR A 301 -7.93 -10.27 4.41
N ALA A 302 -6.83 -9.84 3.80
CA ALA A 302 -6.46 -8.42 3.77
C ALA A 302 -7.50 -7.56 3.04
N ILE A 303 -8.03 -8.02 1.90
CA ILE A 303 -9.10 -7.35 1.16
C ILE A 303 -10.36 -7.24 2.02
N TYR A 304 -10.79 -8.34 2.66
CA TYR A 304 -11.96 -8.37 3.53
C TYR A 304 -11.88 -7.32 4.65
N ILE A 305 -10.75 -7.26 5.35
CA ILE A 305 -10.56 -6.26 6.41
C ILE A 305 -10.58 -4.83 5.83
N LYS A 306 -9.99 -4.63 4.64
CA LYS A 306 -9.93 -3.32 3.97
C LYS A 306 -11.30 -2.86 3.47
N GLN A 307 -12.22 -3.75 3.10
CA GLN A 307 -13.59 -3.36 2.75
C GLN A 307 -14.27 -2.59 3.88
N SER A 308 -14.07 -3.00 5.15
CA SER A 308 -14.65 -2.35 6.32
C SER A 308 -13.81 -1.18 6.85
N LEU A 309 -12.48 -1.23 6.70
CA LEU A 309 -11.57 -0.20 7.20
C LEU A 309 -11.50 1.03 6.29
N GLY A 310 -11.76 0.85 4.99
CA GLY A 310 -11.53 1.84 3.95
C GLY A 310 -10.08 1.84 3.42
N LYS A 311 -9.88 2.41 2.22
CA LYS A 311 -8.57 2.40 1.53
C LYS A 311 -7.52 3.20 2.28
N LEU A 312 -7.89 4.33 2.86
CA LEU A 312 -7.01 5.22 3.64
C LEU A 312 -7.53 5.30 5.08
N SER A 313 -6.67 4.98 6.04
CA SER A 313 -6.97 5.00 7.47
C SER A 313 -5.72 5.28 8.30
N ALA A 314 -5.91 5.68 9.57
CA ALA A 314 -4.83 5.87 10.51
C ALA A 314 -4.24 4.53 11.02
N VAL A 315 -4.98 3.43 10.92
CA VAL A 315 -4.41 2.09 11.16
C VAL A 315 -3.48 1.73 10.00
N CYS A 316 -2.25 1.31 10.35
CA CYS A 316 -1.25 0.97 9.35
C CYS A 316 -1.70 -0.23 8.48
N GLY A 317 -1.58 -0.09 7.14
CA GLY A 317 -1.92 -1.18 6.21
C GLY A 317 -1.11 -2.46 6.43
N CYS A 318 0.10 -2.37 7.04
CA CYS A 318 0.85 -3.57 7.37
C CYS A 318 0.18 -4.42 8.46
N VAL A 319 -0.62 -3.83 9.36
CA VAL A 319 -1.42 -4.58 10.36
C VAL A 319 -2.40 -5.50 9.62
N VAL A 320 -3.18 -4.93 8.70
CA VAL A 320 -4.17 -5.65 7.89
C VAL A 320 -3.52 -6.80 7.11
N ALA A 321 -2.44 -6.49 6.39
CA ALA A 321 -1.76 -7.47 5.56
C ALA A 321 -1.04 -8.55 6.38
N SER A 322 -0.53 -8.21 7.57
CA SER A 322 0.08 -9.19 8.48
C SER A 322 -0.97 -10.12 9.11
N ILE A 323 -2.19 -9.64 9.35
CA ILE A 323 -3.32 -10.51 9.71
C ILE A 323 -3.56 -11.51 8.58
N GLY A 324 -3.58 -11.05 7.32
CA GLY A 324 -3.69 -11.93 6.16
C GLY A 324 -2.57 -12.99 6.12
N SER A 325 -1.30 -12.56 6.23
CA SER A 325 -0.18 -13.52 6.20
C SER A 325 -0.18 -14.50 7.39
N SER A 326 -0.67 -14.09 8.57
CA SER A 326 -0.85 -15.04 9.68
C SER A 326 -1.84 -16.14 9.35
N CYS A 327 -2.93 -15.82 8.62
CA CYS A 327 -3.89 -16.81 8.14
C CYS A 327 -3.22 -17.82 7.17
N GLY A 328 -2.47 -17.30 6.18
CA GLY A 328 -1.76 -18.12 5.20
C GLY A 328 -0.73 -19.04 5.85
N ILE A 329 0.09 -18.51 6.79
CA ILE A 329 1.09 -19.29 7.51
C ILE A 329 0.44 -20.33 8.41
N THR A 330 -0.64 -19.98 9.13
CA THR A 330 -1.38 -20.95 9.97
C THR A 330 -1.93 -22.09 9.13
N TYR A 331 -2.45 -21.80 7.93
CA TYR A 331 -2.90 -22.82 6.99
C TYR A 331 -1.74 -23.74 6.54
N LEU A 332 -0.58 -23.17 6.16
CA LEU A 332 0.61 -23.95 5.77
C LEU A 332 1.16 -24.83 6.90
N MET A 333 0.94 -24.44 8.15
CA MET A 333 1.25 -25.26 9.33
C MET A 333 0.23 -26.38 9.57
N GLY A 334 -0.78 -26.55 8.71
CA GLY A 334 -1.85 -27.55 8.85
C GLY A 334 -3.02 -27.08 9.72
N GLY A 335 -3.14 -25.79 9.98
CA GLY A 335 -4.24 -25.20 10.76
C GLY A 335 -5.57 -25.25 10.01
N ASP A 336 -6.63 -25.65 10.71
CA ASP A 336 -8.01 -25.59 10.26
C ASP A 336 -8.60 -24.17 10.39
N TYR A 337 -9.88 -24.02 10.04
CA TYR A 337 -10.61 -22.76 10.15
C TYR A 337 -10.52 -22.13 11.56
N ASN A 338 -10.67 -22.92 12.61
CA ASN A 338 -10.66 -22.41 13.98
C ASN A 338 -9.27 -21.86 14.35
N ARG A 339 -8.20 -22.53 13.91
CA ARG A 339 -6.82 -22.06 14.13
C ARG A 339 -6.54 -20.80 13.35
N VAL A 340 -7.03 -20.67 12.12
CA VAL A 340 -6.95 -19.43 11.34
C VAL A 340 -7.68 -18.29 12.06
N CYS A 341 -8.90 -18.51 12.58
CA CYS A 341 -9.61 -17.51 13.37
C CYS A 341 -8.84 -17.10 14.65
N ASN A 342 -8.18 -18.07 15.30
CA ASN A 342 -7.36 -17.81 16.47
C ASN A 342 -6.16 -16.91 16.12
N SER A 343 -5.49 -17.16 14.99
CA SER A 343 -4.38 -16.31 14.54
C SER A 343 -4.85 -14.87 14.27
N VAL A 344 -6.01 -14.68 13.65
CA VAL A 344 -6.60 -13.35 13.44
C VAL A 344 -6.84 -12.61 14.77
N LYS A 345 -7.45 -13.26 15.74
CA LYS A 345 -7.72 -12.67 17.07
C LYS A 345 -6.41 -12.30 17.80
N ASN A 346 -5.41 -13.18 17.78
CA ASN A 346 -4.09 -12.90 18.34
C ASN A 346 -3.42 -11.68 17.68
N MET A 347 -3.54 -11.54 16.36
CA MET A 347 -2.99 -10.41 15.60
C MET A 347 -3.70 -9.10 15.95
N ILE A 348 -5.02 -9.09 16.03
CA ILE A 348 -5.82 -7.91 16.38
C ILE A 348 -5.46 -7.43 17.78
N ALA A 349 -5.41 -8.33 18.76
CA ALA A 349 -5.06 -7.98 20.13
C ALA A 349 -3.67 -7.34 20.26
N ASN A 350 -2.72 -7.73 19.39
CA ASN A 350 -1.34 -7.26 19.44
C ASN A 350 -1.10 -5.94 18.68
N LEU A 351 -1.66 -5.80 17.46
CA LEU A 351 -1.21 -4.77 16.51
C LEU A 351 -2.21 -3.64 16.24
N THR A 352 -3.40 -3.63 16.83
CA THR A 352 -4.43 -2.61 16.55
C THR A 352 -3.92 -1.16 16.75
N GLY A 353 -2.99 -0.94 17.68
CA GLY A 353 -2.41 0.37 17.97
C GLY A 353 -1.30 0.84 17.02
N MET A 354 -0.94 0.10 15.96
CA MET A 354 0.10 0.54 15.03
C MET A 354 -0.46 1.57 14.04
N ILE A 355 -0.11 2.83 14.24
CA ILE A 355 -0.58 3.95 13.39
C ILE A 355 0.20 4.07 12.09
N CYS A 356 -0.48 4.62 11.06
CA CYS A 356 0.10 4.99 9.78
C CYS A 356 0.48 6.48 9.77
N ASP A 357 1.76 6.78 9.62
CA ASP A 357 2.30 8.12 9.49
C ASP A 357 2.89 8.37 8.09
N GLY A 358 2.25 7.82 7.05
CA GLY A 358 2.60 7.97 5.65
C GLY A 358 3.60 6.94 5.12
N ALA A 359 3.73 6.87 3.80
CA ALA A 359 4.68 5.98 3.12
C ALA A 359 6.10 6.56 3.20
N LYS A 360 7.06 5.75 3.64
CA LYS A 360 8.46 6.17 3.84
C LYS A 360 9.38 4.96 4.10
N PRO A 361 10.71 5.13 4.00
CA PRO A 361 11.66 4.04 4.23
C PRO A 361 11.46 3.27 5.55
N SER A 362 11.08 3.96 6.64
CA SER A 362 10.82 3.30 7.93
C SER A 362 9.59 2.38 7.95
N CYS A 363 8.81 2.28 6.86
CA CYS A 363 7.75 1.29 6.73
C CYS A 363 8.31 -0.15 6.83
N SER A 364 9.56 -0.38 6.42
CA SER A 364 10.21 -1.70 6.57
C SER A 364 10.27 -2.16 8.03
N LEU A 365 10.45 -1.24 8.99
CA LEU A 365 10.41 -1.55 10.43
C LEU A 365 9.02 -1.99 10.88
N LYS A 366 7.97 -1.30 10.42
CA LYS A 366 6.57 -1.65 10.75
C LYS A 366 6.18 -3.01 10.15
N ILE A 367 6.62 -3.27 8.92
CA ILE A 367 6.42 -4.56 8.26
C ILE A 367 7.13 -5.67 9.04
N ALA A 368 8.39 -5.49 9.43
CA ALA A 368 9.11 -6.48 10.23
C ALA A 368 8.38 -6.78 11.55
N SER A 369 7.87 -5.77 12.24
CA SER A 369 7.06 -5.96 13.46
C SER A 369 5.76 -6.73 13.18
N GLY A 370 5.03 -6.36 12.13
CA GLY A 370 3.80 -7.04 11.74
C GLY A 370 4.01 -8.50 11.39
N VAL A 371 5.04 -8.79 10.62
CA VAL A 371 5.34 -10.13 10.13
C VAL A 371 5.90 -11.04 11.25
N SER A 372 6.73 -10.50 12.14
CA SER A 372 7.16 -11.27 13.33
C SER A 372 5.98 -11.64 14.22
N THR A 373 5.03 -10.70 14.42
CA THR A 373 3.78 -10.97 15.15
C THR A 373 2.92 -12.00 14.42
N ALA A 374 2.88 -12.01 13.09
CA ALA A 374 2.13 -12.99 12.32
C ALA A 374 2.63 -14.42 12.59
N LEU A 375 3.95 -14.62 12.60
CA LEU A 375 4.55 -15.93 12.94
C LEU A 375 4.24 -16.37 14.37
N LEU A 376 4.39 -15.46 15.35
CA LEU A 376 4.06 -15.77 16.75
C LEU A 376 2.59 -16.11 16.93
N SER A 377 1.70 -15.37 16.25
CA SER A 377 0.26 -15.59 16.30
C SER A 377 -0.12 -16.94 15.67
N SER A 378 0.55 -17.32 14.57
CA SER A 378 0.35 -18.61 13.92
C SER A 378 0.78 -19.78 14.81
N LEU A 379 1.95 -19.66 15.45
CA LEU A 379 2.45 -20.68 16.39
C LEU A 379 1.49 -20.90 17.57
N LEU A 380 1.03 -19.82 18.21
CA LEU A 380 0.04 -19.89 19.27
C LEU A 380 -1.27 -20.52 18.79
N ALA A 381 -1.73 -20.13 17.60
CA ALA A 381 -2.97 -20.64 17.03
C ALA A 381 -2.89 -22.14 16.75
N ILE A 382 -1.77 -22.66 16.24
CA ILE A 382 -1.54 -24.09 16.00
C ILE A 382 -1.60 -24.88 17.32
N GLU A 383 -1.09 -24.33 18.40
CA GLU A 383 -1.22 -24.93 19.75
C GLU A 383 -2.62 -24.79 20.34
N GLY A 384 -3.57 -24.16 19.63
CA GLY A 384 -4.93 -23.92 20.11
C GLY A 384 -5.05 -22.77 21.11
N ARG A 385 -4.02 -21.94 21.22
CA ARG A 385 -4.00 -20.78 22.13
C ARG A 385 -4.49 -19.52 21.39
N CYS A 386 -5.41 -18.79 22.02
CA CYS A 386 -6.04 -17.62 21.47
C CYS A 386 -6.35 -16.61 22.57
N VAL A 387 -6.19 -15.32 22.23
CA VAL A 387 -6.74 -14.22 23.05
C VAL A 387 -8.26 -14.35 23.10
N THR A 388 -8.84 -14.22 24.29
CA THR A 388 -10.25 -14.49 24.56
C THR A 388 -11.09 -13.21 24.60
N ALA A 389 -12.42 -13.33 24.58
CA ALA A 389 -13.33 -12.20 24.61
C ALA A 389 -13.30 -11.39 25.93
N VAL A 390 -12.60 -11.85 26.97
CA VAL A 390 -12.39 -11.07 28.19
C VAL A 390 -11.18 -10.12 28.07
N GLU A 391 -10.46 -10.15 26.93
CA GLU A 391 -9.22 -9.40 26.73
C GLU A 391 -9.42 -8.30 25.67
N GLY A 392 -9.54 -7.05 26.13
CA GLY A 392 -9.56 -5.87 25.27
C GLY A 392 -10.71 -5.83 24.26
N ILE A 393 -10.37 -5.68 22.98
CA ILE A 393 -11.36 -5.51 21.89
C ILE A 393 -11.76 -6.83 21.19
N ILE A 394 -11.26 -7.96 21.67
CA ILE A 394 -11.53 -9.27 21.09
C ILE A 394 -12.95 -9.74 21.43
N ASP A 395 -13.59 -10.41 20.49
CA ASP A 395 -14.89 -11.07 20.64
C ASP A 395 -14.72 -12.58 20.39
N ASP A 396 -15.66 -13.39 20.84
CA ASP A 396 -15.69 -14.83 20.53
C ASP A 396 -15.82 -15.07 19.03
N ASP A 397 -16.59 -14.24 18.36
CA ASP A 397 -16.75 -14.19 16.91
C ASP A 397 -15.58 -13.40 16.27
N VAL A 398 -14.88 -14.05 15.32
CA VAL A 398 -13.73 -13.44 14.63
C VAL A 398 -14.13 -12.23 13.77
N ASP A 399 -15.30 -12.29 13.13
CA ASP A 399 -15.77 -11.20 12.28
C ASP A 399 -16.18 -9.98 13.13
N ARG A 400 -16.65 -10.17 14.37
CA ARG A 400 -16.83 -9.08 15.33
C ARG A 400 -15.52 -8.50 15.80
N SER A 401 -14.50 -9.32 16.03
CA SER A 401 -13.15 -8.83 16.38
C SER A 401 -12.57 -7.98 15.24
N ILE A 402 -12.76 -8.39 14.00
CA ILE A 402 -12.36 -7.60 12.80
C ILE A 402 -13.16 -6.28 12.76
N ARG A 403 -14.47 -6.32 12.97
CA ARG A 403 -15.29 -5.10 13.02
C ARG A 403 -14.86 -4.15 14.13
N ASN A 404 -14.48 -4.64 15.32
CA ASN A 404 -13.97 -3.81 16.40
C ASN A 404 -12.67 -3.08 15.99
N LEU A 405 -11.73 -3.78 15.36
CA LEU A 405 -10.52 -3.19 14.79
C LEU A 405 -10.86 -2.12 13.74
N THR A 406 -11.72 -2.46 12.77
CA THR A 406 -12.02 -1.57 11.65
C THR A 406 -12.79 -0.33 12.09
N ARG A 407 -13.70 -0.44 13.06
CA ARG A 407 -14.42 0.70 13.66
C ARG A 407 -13.47 1.66 14.37
N ILE A 408 -12.50 1.17 15.11
CA ILE A 408 -11.47 2.03 15.72
C ILE A 408 -10.75 2.81 14.62
N GLY A 409 -10.32 2.12 13.56
CA GLY A 409 -9.57 2.74 12.47
C GLY A 409 -10.36 3.71 11.61
N SER A 410 -11.62 3.43 11.31
CA SER A 410 -12.45 4.23 10.41
C SER A 410 -13.24 5.33 11.10
N GLU A 411 -13.74 5.08 12.35
CA GLU A 411 -14.63 6.01 13.04
C GLU A 411 -13.87 6.93 14.02
N THR A 412 -12.86 6.41 14.75
CA THR A 412 -12.28 7.14 15.90
C THR A 412 -10.88 7.70 15.65
N MET A 413 -10.15 7.21 14.65
CA MET A 413 -8.76 7.63 14.42
C MET A 413 -8.61 8.81 13.43
N ASN A 414 -9.69 9.49 13.04
CA ASN A 414 -9.61 10.67 12.16
C ASN A 414 -8.80 11.80 12.80
N GLN A 415 -8.99 12.07 14.10
CA GLN A 415 -8.20 13.05 14.85
C GLN A 415 -6.72 12.63 14.95
N THR A 416 -6.44 11.32 15.01
CA THR A 416 -5.07 10.81 14.97
C THR A 416 -4.41 11.13 13.62
N ASP A 417 -5.12 10.96 12.51
CA ASP A 417 -4.62 11.30 11.18
C ASP A 417 -4.33 12.80 11.04
N GLU A 418 -5.21 13.66 11.54
CA GLU A 418 -5.01 15.12 11.58
C GLU A 418 -3.77 15.50 12.41
N MET A 419 -3.66 14.95 13.62
CA MET A 419 -2.52 15.20 14.51
C MET A 419 -1.19 14.72 13.89
N VAL A 420 -1.19 13.54 13.28
CA VAL A 420 0.00 13.01 12.60
C VAL A 420 0.43 13.93 11.47
N LEU A 421 -0.52 14.42 10.66
CA LEU A 421 -0.22 15.35 9.57
C LEU A 421 0.30 16.69 10.12
N ASP A 422 -0.33 17.23 11.17
CA ASP A 422 0.12 18.47 11.80
C ASP A 422 1.57 18.34 12.27
N ILE A 423 1.91 17.28 12.99
CA ILE A 423 3.29 16.99 13.39
C ILE A 423 4.23 16.89 12.18
N MET A 424 3.81 16.23 11.09
CA MET A 424 4.64 16.03 9.91
C MET A 424 4.94 17.34 9.17
N THR A 425 3.97 18.27 9.13
CA THR A 425 4.07 19.52 8.38
C THR A 425 4.71 20.65 9.19
N HIS A 426 4.69 20.58 10.51
CA HIS A 426 5.24 21.60 11.41
C HIS A 426 6.53 21.16 12.14
N LYS A 427 7.24 20.17 11.61
CA LYS A 427 8.56 19.82 12.15
C LYS A 427 9.49 21.02 12.05
N GLN A 428 10.04 21.46 13.17
CA GLN A 428 11.18 22.37 13.16
C GLN A 428 12.36 21.64 12.52
N ASN A 429 12.94 22.23 11.47
CA ASN A 429 14.18 21.72 10.91
C ASN A 429 15.26 21.85 12.01
N CYS A 430 15.67 20.71 12.59
CA CYS A 430 16.83 20.62 13.46
C CYS A 430 18.09 20.65 12.62
#